data_15ebe5acbd00ef448cdefba7123cb0a4
#
_entry.id   15ebe5acbd00ef448cdefba7123cb0a4
#
_cell.length_a   1.000
_cell.length_b   1.000
_cell.length_c   1.000
_cell.angle_alpha   90.00
_cell.angle_beta   90.00
_cell.angle_gamma   90.00
#
_symmetry.space_group_name_H-M   'P 1'
#
loop_
_entity.id
_entity.type
_entity.pdbx_description
1 polymer ?
#
loop_
_entity_poly.entity_id
_entity_poly.type
_entity_poly.pdbx_seq_one_letter_code
_entity_poly.pdbx_strand_id
1 'polypeptide(L)'
;MDKLKKNSRIKGTAVLEDSIYFGEKDKVVTEVPMVNVALSGEVDGGLTNGLTVLAGPSKHFKTSFALLMAAAYLKEHKDAVLMFYDSEFGSPQSYFESFGIDTSRVLHTPIVDVEQLKFDLVNQLDEITREDKVIIIIDSIGNLASYQAEQVYTTQQITFGSSEDNNKRLEQKLKVITL
;
A
#
# COMPACT_ATOMS: atom_id res chain seq x y z
N MET A 1 26.38 24.79 8.99
CA MET A 1 25.12 24.02 8.95
C MET A 1 24.04 24.71 9.81
N ASP A 2 24.29 25.03 11.08
CA ASP A 2 23.31 25.62 12.02
C ASP A 2 22.68 26.93 11.57
N LYS A 3 23.48 27.79 10.90
CA LYS A 3 22.99 29.07 10.37
C LYS A 3 21.95 28.87 9.27
N LEU A 4 22.11 27.84 8.44
CA LEU A 4 21.18 27.49 7.37
C LEU A 4 19.91 26.83 7.95
N LYS A 5 20.07 25.94 8.94
CA LYS A 5 18.96 25.32 9.67
C LYS A 5 18.07 26.38 10.34
N LYS A 6 18.67 27.36 11.01
CA LYS A 6 17.95 28.47 11.69
C LYS A 6 17.22 29.41 10.72
N ASN A 7 17.73 29.57 9.50
CA ASN A 7 17.10 30.43 8.49
C ASN A 7 15.95 29.75 7.73
N SER A 8 15.80 28.43 7.83
CA SER A 8 14.70 27.74 7.20
C SER A 8 13.38 28.02 7.93
N ARG A 9 12.35 28.38 7.17
CA ARG A 9 10.98 28.56 7.67
C ARG A 9 10.15 27.27 7.60
N ILE A 10 10.73 26.20 7.08
CA ILE A 10 10.06 24.91 6.91
C ILE A 10 10.23 24.10 8.18
N LYS A 11 9.10 23.69 8.79
CA LYS A 11 9.10 22.77 9.93
C LYS A 11 9.69 21.42 9.51
N GLY A 12 10.59 20.88 10.33
CA GLY A 12 11.25 19.60 10.03
C GLY A 12 12.58 19.72 9.28
N THR A 13 13.03 20.93 8.92
CA THR A 13 14.40 21.12 8.41
C THR A 13 15.42 20.66 9.44
N ALA A 14 16.19 19.63 9.08
CA ALA A 14 17.22 19.02 9.92
C ALA A 14 18.49 18.74 9.11
N VAL A 15 19.59 18.46 9.77
CA VAL A 15 20.73 17.79 9.13
C VAL A 15 20.25 16.39 8.73
N LEU A 16 20.70 15.85 7.60
CA LEU A 16 20.18 14.59 7.07
C LEU A 16 20.32 13.44 8.08
N GLU A 17 21.42 13.41 8.83
CA GLU A 17 21.68 12.44 9.89
C GLU A 17 20.62 12.47 11.01
N ASP A 18 20.08 13.68 11.32
CA ASP A 18 19.06 13.90 12.35
C ASP A 18 17.63 13.88 11.76
N SER A 19 17.48 13.59 10.49
CA SER A 19 16.18 13.69 9.82
C SER A 19 15.25 12.55 10.20
N ILE A 20 14.13 12.89 10.81
CA ILE A 20 13.09 11.92 11.18
C ILE A 20 12.45 11.21 9.96
N TYR A 21 12.65 11.74 8.75
CA TYR A 21 12.11 11.17 7.51
C TYR A 21 12.96 10.02 6.97
N PHE A 22 14.21 9.88 7.43
CA PHE A 22 15.16 8.85 7.00
C PHE A 22 15.59 7.92 8.13
N GLY A 23 14.84 7.93 9.26
CA GLY A 23 15.04 6.95 10.33
C GLY A 23 14.82 5.51 9.85
N GLU A 24 15.23 4.55 10.64
CA GLU A 24 14.97 3.14 10.36
C GLU A 24 13.48 2.93 10.10
N LYS A 25 13.17 2.38 8.91
CA LYS A 25 11.80 2.02 8.55
C LYS A 25 11.52 0.64 9.10
N ASP A 26 10.34 0.46 9.69
CA ASP A 26 9.85 -0.87 10.03
C ASP A 26 9.87 -1.75 8.78
N LYS A 27 10.63 -2.83 8.83
CA LYS A 27 10.77 -3.79 7.75
C LYS A 27 10.05 -5.08 8.14
N VAL A 28 9.17 -5.55 7.30
CA VAL A 28 8.51 -6.84 7.45
C VAL A 28 9.19 -7.87 6.56
N VAL A 29 9.87 -8.82 7.17
CA VAL A 29 10.64 -9.85 6.46
C VAL A 29 9.70 -10.93 5.95
N THR A 30 9.71 -11.20 4.65
CA THR A 30 8.98 -12.32 4.06
C THR A 30 9.80 -13.62 4.14
N GLU A 31 9.15 -14.77 4.00
CA GLU A 31 9.82 -16.06 4.00
C GLU A 31 10.63 -16.32 2.70
N VAL A 32 10.53 -15.42 1.73
CA VAL A 32 11.21 -15.54 0.43
C VAL A 32 12.32 -14.48 0.32
N PRO A 33 13.60 -14.86 0.50
CA PRO A 33 14.73 -13.92 0.50
C PRO A 33 14.83 -13.05 -0.76
N MET A 34 14.50 -13.60 -1.92
CA MET A 34 14.51 -12.84 -3.18
C MET A 34 13.48 -11.71 -3.20
N VAL A 35 12.33 -11.90 -2.54
CA VAL A 35 11.33 -10.84 -2.39
C VAL A 35 11.86 -9.76 -1.47
N ASN A 36 12.52 -10.11 -0.37
CA ASN A 36 13.13 -9.16 0.55
C ASN A 36 14.19 -8.31 -0.17
N VAL A 37 15.07 -8.96 -0.93
CA VAL A 37 16.09 -8.25 -1.73
C VAL A 37 15.44 -7.31 -2.76
N ALA A 38 14.40 -7.78 -3.44
CA ALA A 38 13.68 -6.94 -4.41
C ALA A 38 13.01 -5.71 -3.79
N LEU A 39 12.53 -5.82 -2.54
CA LEU A 39 11.83 -4.75 -1.84
C LEU A 39 12.75 -3.75 -1.14
N SER A 40 13.89 -4.22 -0.62
CA SER A 40 14.76 -3.42 0.27
C SER A 40 16.25 -3.48 -0.07
N GLY A 41 16.67 -4.35 -0.99
CA GLY A 41 18.08 -4.59 -1.31
C GLY A 41 18.79 -5.51 -0.32
N GLU A 42 18.11 -6.03 0.71
CA GLU A 42 18.70 -6.82 1.80
C GLU A 42 17.96 -8.16 1.95
N VAL A 43 18.68 -9.22 2.24
CA VAL A 43 18.12 -10.58 2.41
C VAL A 43 17.19 -10.67 3.62
N ASP A 44 17.55 -9.99 4.69
CA ASP A 44 16.82 -9.83 5.95
C ASP A 44 16.03 -8.49 6.02
N GLY A 45 15.89 -7.84 4.87
CA GLY A 45 15.08 -6.65 4.70
C GLY A 45 13.59 -6.97 4.56
N GLY A 46 12.94 -6.44 3.52
CA GLY A 46 11.55 -6.78 3.21
C GLY A 46 10.64 -5.61 2.93
N LEU A 47 9.35 -5.79 3.24
CA LEU A 47 8.33 -4.79 2.98
C LEU A 47 8.47 -3.60 3.94
N THR A 48 8.63 -2.41 3.40
CA THR A 48 8.64 -1.15 4.16
C THR A 48 7.31 -0.42 4.03
N ASN A 49 7.11 0.63 4.82
CA ASN A 49 5.96 1.52 4.66
C ASN A 49 6.01 2.24 3.31
N GLY A 50 4.85 2.51 2.73
CA GLY A 50 4.71 3.19 1.46
C GLY A 50 3.87 2.40 0.46
N LEU A 51 4.00 2.76 -0.81
CA LEU A 51 3.31 2.13 -1.94
C LEU A 51 4.25 1.16 -2.65
N THR A 52 3.84 -0.09 -2.75
CA THR A 52 4.50 -1.11 -3.58
C THR A 52 3.62 -1.43 -4.78
N VAL A 53 4.18 -1.37 -5.98
CA VAL A 53 3.47 -1.70 -7.23
C VAL A 53 4.07 -2.98 -7.81
N LEU A 54 3.21 -3.99 -8.05
CA LEU A 54 3.57 -5.22 -8.74
C LEU A 54 3.07 -5.15 -10.17
N ALA A 55 3.95 -4.89 -11.12
CA ALA A 55 3.63 -4.80 -12.54
C ALA A 55 4.07 -6.06 -13.29
N GLY A 56 3.21 -6.57 -14.17
CA GLY A 56 3.51 -7.73 -14.99
C GLY A 56 2.28 -8.26 -15.72
N PRO A 57 2.47 -9.18 -16.70
CA PRO A 57 1.36 -9.77 -17.43
C PRO A 57 0.36 -10.49 -16.52
N SER A 58 -0.86 -10.69 -17.01
CA SER A 58 -1.86 -11.51 -16.30
C SER A 58 -1.33 -12.93 -16.05
N LYS A 59 -1.74 -13.55 -14.95
CA LYS A 59 -1.36 -14.91 -14.53
C LYS A 59 0.14 -15.11 -14.20
N HIS A 60 0.86 -14.02 -13.88
CA HIS A 60 2.28 -14.07 -13.47
C HIS A 60 2.46 -13.87 -11.96
N PHE A 61 1.59 -14.48 -11.15
CA PHE A 61 1.73 -14.58 -9.69
C PHE A 61 1.77 -13.25 -8.92
N LYS A 62 1.29 -12.13 -9.49
CA LYS A 62 1.26 -10.84 -8.78
C LYS A 62 0.50 -10.92 -7.48
N THR A 63 -0.73 -11.46 -7.52
CA THR A 63 -1.56 -11.71 -6.33
C THR A 63 -0.86 -12.60 -5.31
N SER A 64 -0.16 -13.67 -5.76
CA SER A 64 0.61 -14.54 -4.88
C SER A 64 1.69 -13.78 -4.12
N PHE A 65 2.45 -12.93 -4.80
CA PHE A 65 3.48 -12.10 -4.15
C PHE A 65 2.86 -11.08 -3.18
N ALA A 66 1.73 -10.47 -3.55
CA ALA A 66 1.01 -9.56 -2.67
C ALA A 66 0.53 -10.28 -1.39
N LEU A 67 -0.07 -11.47 -1.52
CA LEU A 67 -0.53 -12.27 -0.38
C LEU A 67 0.65 -12.76 0.48
N LEU A 68 1.79 -13.12 -0.13
CA LEU A 68 3.01 -13.47 0.62
C LEU A 68 3.47 -12.32 1.53
N MET A 69 3.47 -11.09 0.99
CA MET A 69 3.83 -9.90 1.77
C MET A 69 2.79 -9.60 2.86
N ALA A 70 1.50 -9.72 2.54
CA ALA A 70 0.43 -9.55 3.52
C ALA A 70 0.49 -10.60 4.64
N ALA A 71 0.75 -11.85 4.30
CA ALA A 71 0.91 -12.93 5.27
C ALA A 71 2.05 -12.64 6.26
N ALA A 72 3.20 -12.18 5.75
CA ALA A 72 4.33 -11.78 6.59
C ALA A 72 3.94 -10.63 7.54
N TYR A 73 3.25 -9.60 7.04
CA TYR A 73 2.78 -8.49 7.85
C TYR A 73 1.78 -8.90 8.94
N LEU A 74 0.78 -9.72 8.58
CA LEU A 74 -0.21 -10.23 9.53
C LEU A 74 0.39 -11.20 10.56
N LYS A 75 1.47 -11.93 10.20
CA LYS A 75 2.21 -12.81 11.11
C LYS A 75 2.97 -12.02 12.16
N GLU A 76 3.60 -10.93 11.75
CA GLU A 76 4.38 -10.04 12.63
C GLU A 76 3.47 -9.22 13.54
N HIS A 77 2.38 -8.66 12.99
CA HIS A 77 1.44 -7.82 13.71
C HIS A 77 0.13 -8.56 13.94
N LYS A 78 -0.08 -9.05 15.18
CA LYS A 78 -1.25 -9.90 15.52
C LYS A 78 -2.59 -9.16 15.49
N ASP A 79 -2.57 -7.86 15.68
CA ASP A 79 -3.69 -6.92 15.64
C ASP A 79 -3.94 -6.31 14.24
N ALA A 80 -3.06 -6.61 13.27
CA ALA A 80 -3.18 -6.05 11.93
C ALA A 80 -4.37 -6.63 11.14
N VAL A 81 -4.87 -5.82 10.23
CA VAL A 81 -5.96 -6.14 9.29
C VAL A 81 -5.46 -5.99 7.86
N LEU A 82 -5.90 -6.90 6.99
CA LEU A 82 -5.75 -6.78 5.54
C LEU A 82 -7.04 -6.19 4.95
N MET A 83 -6.93 -5.04 4.28
CA MET A 83 -7.98 -4.51 3.42
C MET A 83 -7.70 -4.97 1.99
N PHE A 84 -8.58 -5.78 1.43
CA PHE A 84 -8.43 -6.35 0.10
C PHE A 84 -9.51 -5.81 -0.85
N TYR A 85 -9.10 -4.89 -1.71
CA TYR A 85 -9.93 -4.34 -2.78
C TYR A 85 -9.80 -5.22 -4.01
N ASP A 86 -10.90 -5.84 -4.42
CA ASP A 86 -10.93 -6.86 -5.48
C ASP A 86 -11.76 -6.39 -6.68
N SER A 87 -11.09 -6.25 -7.83
CA SER A 87 -11.73 -5.96 -9.12
C SER A 87 -11.70 -7.15 -10.08
N GLU A 88 -10.97 -8.20 -9.73
CA GLU A 88 -10.84 -9.40 -10.58
C GLU A 88 -11.76 -10.55 -10.14
N PHE A 89 -12.20 -10.56 -8.89
CA PHE A 89 -13.04 -11.62 -8.28
C PHE A 89 -12.46 -13.03 -8.40
N GLY A 90 -11.12 -13.09 -8.51
CA GLY A 90 -10.41 -14.34 -8.79
C GLY A 90 -9.75 -15.01 -7.59
N SER A 91 -9.86 -14.44 -6.38
CA SER A 91 -9.14 -14.88 -5.19
C SER A 91 -10.09 -15.49 -4.15
N PRO A 92 -10.37 -16.81 -4.20
CA PRO A 92 -11.24 -17.47 -3.24
C PRO A 92 -10.60 -17.51 -1.84
N GLN A 93 -11.41 -17.67 -0.80
CA GLN A 93 -10.98 -17.74 0.60
C GLN A 93 -9.83 -18.74 0.81
N SER A 94 -9.93 -19.92 0.22
CA SER A 94 -8.91 -20.98 0.31
C SER A 94 -7.52 -20.54 -0.22
N TYR A 95 -7.51 -19.54 -1.11
CA TYR A 95 -6.25 -18.99 -1.62
C TYR A 95 -5.53 -18.17 -0.55
N PHE A 96 -6.24 -17.35 0.21
CA PHE A 96 -5.68 -16.64 1.37
C PHE A 96 -5.20 -17.62 2.44
N GLU A 97 -6.00 -18.64 2.74
CA GLU A 97 -5.65 -19.67 3.72
C GLU A 97 -4.37 -20.45 3.33
N SER A 98 -4.14 -20.66 2.03
CA SER A 98 -2.92 -21.31 1.53
C SER A 98 -1.63 -20.54 1.82
N PHE A 99 -1.72 -19.21 2.03
CA PHE A 99 -0.62 -18.35 2.50
C PHE A 99 -0.58 -18.22 4.03
N GLY A 100 -1.42 -18.94 4.76
CA GLY A 100 -1.51 -18.85 6.22
C GLY A 100 -2.20 -17.58 6.72
N ILE A 101 -2.99 -16.93 5.88
CA ILE A 101 -3.75 -15.75 6.24
C ILE A 101 -5.06 -16.18 6.91
N ASP A 102 -5.29 -15.70 8.13
CA ASP A 102 -6.58 -15.83 8.81
C ASP A 102 -7.59 -14.87 8.15
N THR A 103 -8.58 -15.45 7.46
CA THR A 103 -9.56 -14.69 6.69
C THR A 103 -10.52 -13.87 7.56
N SER A 104 -10.60 -14.13 8.85
CA SER A 104 -11.33 -13.27 9.80
C SER A 104 -10.69 -11.89 9.98
N ARG A 105 -9.43 -11.73 9.55
CA ARG A 105 -8.65 -10.50 9.56
C ARG A 105 -8.58 -9.82 8.19
N VAL A 106 -9.38 -10.26 7.22
CA VAL A 106 -9.42 -9.73 5.87
C VAL A 106 -10.74 -9.02 5.64
N LEU A 107 -10.68 -7.71 5.42
CA LEU A 107 -11.82 -6.93 4.92
C LEU A 107 -11.79 -6.99 3.40
N HIS A 108 -12.70 -7.77 2.80
CA HIS A 108 -12.83 -7.90 1.36
C HIS A 108 -13.84 -6.89 0.82
N THR A 109 -13.38 -6.03 -0.09
CA THR A 109 -14.19 -4.98 -0.70
C THR A 109 -14.22 -5.18 -2.22
N PRO A 110 -15.31 -5.69 -2.79
CA PRO A 110 -15.47 -5.77 -4.24
C PRO A 110 -15.63 -4.38 -4.83
N ILE A 111 -14.88 -4.08 -5.90
CA ILE A 111 -14.91 -2.80 -6.59
C ILE A 111 -15.03 -2.99 -8.10
N VAL A 112 -15.72 -2.07 -8.78
CA VAL A 112 -15.92 -2.15 -10.24
C VAL A 112 -15.38 -0.92 -10.98
N ASP A 113 -15.19 0.19 -10.28
CA ASP A 113 -14.65 1.43 -10.87
C ASP A 113 -13.67 2.13 -9.91
N VAL A 114 -12.89 3.06 -10.46
CA VAL A 114 -11.86 3.78 -9.71
C VAL A 114 -12.46 4.78 -8.72
N GLU A 115 -13.65 5.29 -9.00
CA GLU A 115 -14.36 6.24 -8.14
C GLU A 115 -14.82 5.55 -6.84
N GLN A 116 -15.34 4.32 -6.94
CA GLN A 116 -15.68 3.51 -5.77
C GLN A 116 -14.44 3.23 -4.90
N LEU A 117 -13.34 2.79 -5.54
CA LEU A 117 -12.08 2.59 -4.84
C LEU A 117 -11.64 3.86 -4.10
N LYS A 118 -11.60 4.99 -4.81
CA LYS A 118 -11.18 6.26 -4.23
C LYS A 118 -12.06 6.67 -3.05
N PHE A 119 -13.38 6.59 -3.22
CA PHE A 119 -14.34 7.02 -2.20
C PHE A 119 -14.21 6.16 -0.94
N ASP A 120 -14.23 4.84 -1.08
CA ASP A 120 -14.13 3.94 0.08
C ASP A 120 -12.76 4.05 0.75
N LEU A 121 -11.69 4.01 -0.04
CA LEU A 121 -10.33 4.09 0.49
C LEU A 121 -10.09 5.38 1.29
N VAL A 122 -10.56 6.53 0.80
CA VAL A 122 -10.43 7.81 1.53
C VAL A 122 -11.20 7.75 2.85
N ASN A 123 -12.43 7.25 2.85
CA ASN A 123 -13.22 7.13 4.08
C ASN A 123 -12.55 6.21 5.09
N GLN A 124 -12.03 5.05 4.66
CA GLN A 124 -11.32 4.12 5.54
C GLN A 124 -10.04 4.75 6.11
N LEU A 125 -9.29 5.47 5.28
CA LEU A 125 -8.05 6.13 5.70
C LEU A 125 -8.28 7.27 6.69
N ASP A 126 -9.43 7.93 6.64
CA ASP A 126 -9.79 8.97 7.61
C ASP A 126 -10.08 8.40 9.00
N GLU A 127 -10.58 7.16 9.07
CA GLU A 127 -10.83 6.45 10.34
C GLU A 127 -9.56 5.78 10.91
N ILE A 128 -8.57 5.44 10.08
CA ILE A 128 -7.34 4.77 10.50
C ILE A 128 -6.45 5.74 11.29
N THR A 129 -6.09 5.34 12.50
CA THR A 129 -5.22 6.10 13.39
C THR A 129 -3.77 5.62 13.32
N ARG A 130 -2.91 6.26 14.10
CA ARG A 130 -1.48 5.90 14.18
C ARG A 130 -1.22 4.57 14.86
N GLU A 131 -2.13 4.07 15.62
CA GLU A 131 -1.99 2.84 16.39
C GLU A 131 -2.45 1.63 15.58
N ASP A 132 -3.29 1.86 14.56
CA ASP A 132 -3.84 0.81 13.72
C ASP A 132 -2.77 0.23 12.80
N LYS A 133 -2.75 -1.09 12.70
CA LYS A 133 -1.87 -1.84 11.81
C LYS A 133 -2.69 -2.34 10.62
N VAL A 134 -2.49 -1.70 9.47
CA VAL A 134 -3.27 -2.01 8.26
C VAL A 134 -2.34 -2.24 7.08
N ILE A 135 -2.60 -3.29 6.32
CA ILE A 135 -2.03 -3.51 4.99
C ILE A 135 -3.16 -3.50 3.98
N ILE A 136 -2.96 -2.82 2.86
CA ILE A 136 -3.97 -2.67 1.81
C ILE A 136 -3.44 -3.32 0.54
N ILE A 137 -4.27 -4.18 -0.08
CA ILE A 137 -4.03 -4.73 -1.41
C ILE A 137 -5.14 -4.25 -2.34
N ILE A 138 -4.76 -3.82 -3.54
CA ILE A 138 -5.68 -3.47 -4.62
C ILE A 138 -5.38 -4.40 -5.79
N ASP A 139 -6.27 -5.35 -6.06
CA ASP A 139 -6.12 -6.39 -7.10
C ASP A 139 -7.28 -6.33 -8.10
N SER A 140 -7.12 -5.70 -9.25
CA SER A 140 -6.02 -4.89 -9.72
C SER A 140 -6.52 -3.50 -10.12
N ILE A 141 -5.63 -2.51 -10.06
CA ILE A 141 -5.99 -1.16 -10.51
C ILE A 141 -6.15 -1.09 -12.03
N GLY A 142 -5.48 -2.00 -12.76
CA GLY A 142 -5.52 -2.05 -14.22
C GLY A 142 -6.88 -2.46 -14.81
N ASN A 143 -7.74 -3.11 -14.03
CA ASN A 143 -9.08 -3.52 -14.46
C ASN A 143 -10.17 -2.50 -14.11
N LEU A 144 -9.83 -1.46 -13.35
CA LEU A 144 -10.79 -0.45 -12.97
C LEU A 144 -11.00 0.57 -14.10
N ALA A 145 -12.21 0.61 -14.63
CA ALA A 145 -12.64 1.70 -15.50
C ALA A 145 -13.02 2.93 -14.68
N SER A 146 -12.90 4.12 -15.26
CA SER A 146 -13.51 5.30 -14.68
C SER A 146 -14.97 5.38 -15.15
N TYR A 147 -15.91 5.54 -14.21
CA TYR A 147 -17.32 5.78 -14.53
C TYR A 147 -17.51 7.02 -15.42
N GLN A 148 -16.63 8.01 -15.28
CA GLN A 148 -16.64 9.20 -16.15
C GLN A 148 -16.04 8.93 -17.53
N ALA A 149 -15.15 7.96 -17.70
CA ALA A 149 -14.57 7.62 -18.99
C ALA A 149 -15.56 6.89 -19.90
N GLU A 150 -16.55 6.20 -19.37
CA GLU A 150 -17.66 5.66 -20.19
C GLU A 150 -18.57 6.75 -20.76
N GLN A 151 -18.64 7.91 -20.11
CA GLN A 151 -19.45 9.05 -20.58
C GLN A 151 -18.68 10.05 -21.43
N VAL A 152 -17.35 10.02 -21.45
CA VAL A 152 -16.50 11.00 -22.14
C VAL A 152 -15.42 10.31 -22.94
N TYR A 153 -15.73 9.82 -24.13
CA TYR A 153 -14.74 9.64 -25.21
C TYR A 153 -14.25 11.01 -25.69
N THR A 154 -13.69 11.83 -24.81
CA THR A 154 -12.97 13.06 -25.19
C THR A 154 -12.01 13.47 -24.10
N THR A 155 -10.73 13.20 -24.39
CA THR A 155 -9.55 13.97 -23.95
C THR A 155 -9.67 14.75 -22.62
N GLN A 156 -9.34 14.13 -21.48
CA GLN A 156 -8.70 14.87 -20.38
C GLN A 156 -7.90 13.91 -19.50
N GLN A 157 -6.64 14.27 -19.26
CA GLN A 157 -5.72 13.56 -18.38
C GLN A 157 -6.32 13.39 -16.99
N ILE A 158 -6.32 12.17 -16.48
CA ILE A 158 -6.65 11.88 -15.09
C ILE A 158 -5.49 12.40 -14.24
N THR A 159 -5.63 13.59 -13.74
CA THR A 159 -4.78 14.09 -12.66
C THR A 159 -5.30 13.51 -11.35
N PHE A 160 -4.56 12.60 -10.73
CA PHE A 160 -4.77 12.28 -9.33
C PHE A 160 -4.58 13.57 -8.54
N GLY A 161 -5.69 14.16 -8.09
CA GLY A 161 -5.65 15.34 -7.24
C GLY A 161 -5.03 14.96 -5.90
N SER A 162 -3.75 15.26 -5.74
CA SER A 162 -3.08 15.16 -4.46
C SER A 162 -3.50 16.33 -3.59
N SER A 163 -4.26 16.11 -2.54
CA SER A 163 -4.10 16.98 -1.40
C SER A 163 -2.79 16.56 -0.72
N GLU A 164 -1.87 17.51 -0.52
CA GLU A 164 -0.55 17.28 0.07
C GLU A 164 -0.60 16.59 1.43
N ASP A 165 -1.70 16.75 2.17
CA ASP A 165 -1.93 16.14 3.48
C ASP A 165 -2.28 14.64 3.39
N ASN A 166 -3.01 14.19 2.37
CA ASN A 166 -3.35 12.78 2.20
C ASN A 166 -2.12 11.96 1.76
N ASN A 167 -1.24 12.51 0.93
CA ASN A 167 0.00 11.86 0.55
C ASN A 167 0.95 11.67 1.74
N LYS A 168 1.05 12.64 2.65
CA LYS A 168 1.86 12.51 3.88
C LYS A 168 1.32 11.45 4.86
N ARG A 169 0.00 11.25 4.91
CA ARG A 169 -0.61 10.17 5.71
C ARG A 169 -0.35 8.79 5.11
N LEU A 170 -0.43 8.65 3.78
CA LEU A 170 -0.15 7.42 3.06
C LEU A 170 1.33 7.00 3.17
N GLU A 171 2.26 7.93 3.06
CA GLU A 171 3.70 7.63 3.07
C GLU A 171 4.21 7.17 4.44
N GLN A 172 3.58 7.56 5.53
CA GLN A 172 4.14 7.33 6.87
C GLN A 172 3.69 6.04 7.54
N LYS A 173 2.62 5.36 7.11
CA LYS A 173 2.02 4.28 7.93
C LYS A 173 1.34 3.14 7.22
N LEU A 174 1.04 3.26 5.95
CA LEU A 174 0.31 2.25 5.22
C LEU A 174 1.22 1.50 4.27
N LYS A 175 1.08 0.19 4.28
CA LYS A 175 1.64 -0.66 3.25
C LYS A 175 0.54 -0.89 2.21
N VAL A 176 0.66 -0.25 1.07
CA VAL A 176 -0.28 -0.42 -0.06
C VAL A 176 0.42 -1.21 -1.15
N ILE A 177 -0.18 -2.30 -1.54
CA ILE A 177 0.26 -3.13 -2.65
C ILE A 177 -0.83 -3.05 -3.72
N THR A 178 -0.48 -2.60 -4.93
CA THR A 178 -1.37 -2.62 -6.08
C THR A 178 -0.83 -3.53 -7.18
N LEU A 179 -1.69 -4.17 -7.90
CA LEU A 179 -1.40 -5.18 -8.91
C LEU A 179 -1.77 -4.69 -10.30
#